data_bd104e3c1cbd20440472ac178b1e55ad
#
_entry.id   bd104e3c1cbd20440472ac178b1e55ad
#
_cell.length_a   1.000
_cell.length_b   1.000
_cell.length_c   1.000
_cell.angle_alpha   90.00
_cell.angle_beta   90.00
_cell.angle_gamma   90.00
#
_symmetry.space_group_name_H-M   'P 1'
#
loop_
_entity.id
_entity.type
_entity.pdbx_description
1 polymer ?
#
loop_
_entity_poly.entity_id
_entity_poly.type
_entity_poly.pdbx_seq_one_letter_code
_entity_poly.pdbx_strand_id
1 'polypeptide(L)'
;IFRAPRGASLMHRKAWTQGPPSAPLSDLIAAAPGAGCGVPAGPGAVTWREPVLLAISDGRHPWHDEQAVHVVGATSSGRQHWAALFRVALPTLTIEPQPAPTGEPWVWLPLPGGHDKFDVFYDAPSRAYWVAGARGVPGLPLGREVDQPQGLRRIGLWTSDNLAEWDTVATLVAGGDGPAGVRCDPALAVAGNDLVWVCRAGGEHSRNVRETTRILCGRLPNFRARPAAP
;
A
#
# COMPACT_ATOMS: atom_id res chain seq x y z
N ILE A 1 12.11 12.70 -1.63
CA ILE A 1 10.77 13.32 -1.76
C ILE A 1 10.88 14.60 -2.55
N PHE A 2 9.88 14.87 -3.40
CA PHE A 2 9.74 16.12 -4.13
C PHE A 2 8.36 16.72 -3.84
N ARG A 3 8.30 18.05 -3.71
CA ARG A 3 7.07 18.80 -3.50
C ARG A 3 6.98 19.93 -4.53
N ALA A 4 5.79 20.17 -5.05
CA ALA A 4 5.47 21.34 -5.84
C ALA A 4 4.25 22.08 -5.24
N PRO A 5 4.17 23.40 -5.31
CA PRO A 5 2.98 24.13 -4.92
C PRO A 5 1.76 23.71 -5.71
N ARG A 6 0.57 23.77 -5.09
CA ARG A 6 -0.69 23.53 -5.81
C ARG A 6 -0.83 24.55 -6.97
N GLY A 7 -1.17 24.08 -8.15
CA GLY A 7 -1.30 24.90 -9.34
C GLY A 7 0.01 25.20 -10.08
N ALA A 8 1.15 24.75 -9.57
CA ALA A 8 2.41 24.88 -10.29
C ALA A 8 2.42 24.02 -11.56
N SER A 9 3.14 24.48 -12.58
CA SER A 9 3.39 23.67 -13.77
C SER A 9 4.39 22.58 -13.45
N LEU A 10 3.90 21.34 -13.31
CA LEU A 10 4.70 20.19 -12.92
C LEU A 10 5.77 19.79 -13.98
N MET A 11 5.66 20.33 -15.18
CA MET A 11 6.62 20.13 -16.27
C MET A 11 7.91 20.95 -16.09
N HIS A 12 7.92 21.91 -15.19
CA HIS A 12 9.09 22.75 -14.94
C HIS A 12 9.85 22.30 -13.72
N ARG A 13 11.12 21.95 -13.88
CA ARG A 13 12.00 21.54 -12.78
C ARG A 13 12.00 22.53 -11.60
N LYS A 14 11.93 23.83 -11.90
CA LYS A 14 11.91 24.90 -10.88
C LYS A 14 10.66 24.91 -10.00
N ALA A 15 9.60 24.22 -10.41
CA ALA A 15 8.39 24.08 -9.60
C ALA A 15 8.56 23.07 -8.44
N TRP A 16 9.59 22.25 -8.48
CA TRP A 16 9.82 21.19 -7.53
C TRP A 16 10.86 21.57 -6.48
N THR A 17 10.51 21.36 -5.22
CA THR A 17 11.45 21.37 -4.10
C THR A 17 11.80 19.93 -3.76
N GLN A 18 13.10 19.63 -3.72
CA GLN A 18 13.60 18.33 -3.29
C GLN A 18 13.90 18.37 -1.79
N GLY A 19 13.44 17.36 -1.07
CA GLY A 19 13.85 17.15 0.32
C GLY A 19 15.29 16.62 0.43
N PRO A 20 15.84 16.59 1.61
CA PRO A 20 17.17 16.05 1.85
C PRO A 20 17.20 14.56 1.52
N PRO A 21 18.39 13.99 1.25
CA PRO A 21 18.55 12.54 1.21
C PRO A 21 18.08 11.95 2.54
N SER A 22 17.27 10.91 2.48
CA SER A 22 16.92 10.11 3.67
C SER A 22 18.09 9.20 4.05
N ALA A 23 18.14 8.80 5.32
CA ALA A 23 18.89 7.61 5.69
C ALA A 23 18.41 6.41 4.83
N PRO A 24 19.25 5.42 4.57
CA PRO A 24 18.80 4.19 3.93
C PRO A 24 17.58 3.64 4.68
N LEU A 25 16.51 3.32 3.94
CA LEU A 25 15.28 2.84 4.58
C LEU A 25 15.50 1.51 5.30
N SER A 26 16.45 0.71 4.84
CA SER A 26 16.93 -0.48 5.56
C SER A 26 17.38 -0.16 7.00
N ASP A 27 18.03 0.96 7.19
CA ASP A 27 18.56 1.35 8.51
C ASP A 27 17.43 1.85 9.41
N LEU A 28 16.48 2.59 8.83
CA LEU A 28 15.26 3.00 9.55
C LEU A 28 14.41 1.80 9.97
N ILE A 29 14.28 0.79 9.11
CA ILE A 29 13.57 -0.46 9.40
C ILE A 29 14.31 -1.28 10.46
N ALA A 30 15.65 -1.38 10.36
CA ALA A 30 16.45 -2.12 11.32
C ALA A 30 16.44 -1.50 12.72
N ALA A 31 16.28 -0.18 12.80
CA ALA A 31 16.19 0.55 14.07
C ALA A 31 14.81 0.45 14.74
N ALA A 32 13.79 0.01 14.00
CA ALA A 32 12.44 -0.05 14.53
C ALA A 32 12.21 -1.31 15.38
N PRO A 33 11.59 -1.21 16.55
CA PRO A 33 11.25 -2.36 17.36
C PRO A 33 10.18 -3.19 16.64
N GLY A 34 10.58 -4.29 16.04
CA GLY A 34 9.70 -5.25 15.37
C GLY A 34 9.71 -6.63 16.04
N ALA A 35 10.65 -6.85 16.94
CA ALA A 35 10.79 -8.09 17.66
C ALA A 35 9.60 -8.29 18.60
N GLY A 36 8.79 -9.30 18.35
CA GLY A 36 7.63 -9.65 19.18
C GLY A 36 6.27 -9.41 18.54
N CYS A 37 6.15 -8.54 17.54
CA CYS A 37 4.87 -8.29 16.83
C CYS A 37 4.63 -9.25 15.66
N GLY A 38 5.39 -10.35 15.56
CA GLY A 38 5.29 -11.24 14.40
C GLY A 38 5.90 -10.66 13.11
N VAL A 39 6.46 -9.49 13.17
CA VAL A 39 7.19 -8.85 12.08
C VAL A 39 8.57 -9.52 11.94
N PRO A 40 9.10 -9.69 10.74
CA PRO A 40 10.41 -10.30 10.56
C PRO A 40 11.48 -9.53 11.32
N ALA A 41 11.99 -10.13 12.37
CA ALA A 41 13.21 -9.66 13.01
C ALA A 41 14.38 -10.35 12.32
N GLY A 42 15.24 -9.60 11.68
CA GLY A 42 16.48 -10.14 11.13
C GLY A 42 17.11 -9.22 10.08
N PRO A 43 18.44 -9.26 9.95
CA PRO A 43 19.18 -8.45 8.98
C PRO A 43 19.02 -8.93 7.54
N GLY A 44 18.11 -9.86 7.26
CA GLY A 44 17.73 -10.22 5.92
C GLY A 44 17.13 -8.99 5.25
N ALA A 45 17.66 -8.64 4.10
CA ALA A 45 17.35 -7.43 3.36
C ALA A 45 15.83 -7.24 3.17
N VAL A 46 15.18 -6.56 4.11
CA VAL A 46 13.85 -6.05 3.87
C VAL A 46 13.98 -4.99 2.79
N THR A 47 13.59 -5.33 1.60
CA THR A 47 13.51 -4.34 0.53
C THR A 47 12.17 -3.64 0.60
N TRP A 48 12.20 -2.35 0.33
CA TRP A 48 11.04 -1.49 0.25
C TRP A 48 10.89 -1.00 -1.18
N ARG A 49 9.67 -1.00 -1.68
CA ARG A 49 9.40 -0.66 -3.07
C ARG A 49 8.01 -0.05 -3.26
N GLU A 50 7.84 0.62 -4.35
CA GLU A 50 6.55 1.09 -4.87
C GLU A 50 5.74 1.90 -3.85
N PRO A 51 6.30 3.02 -3.34
CA PRO A 51 5.67 3.81 -2.30
C PRO A 51 4.39 4.49 -2.78
N VAL A 52 3.39 4.51 -1.91
CA VAL A 52 2.17 5.30 -2.05
C VAL A 52 2.17 6.40 -1.01
N LEU A 53 1.79 7.61 -1.41
CA LEU A 53 1.59 8.71 -0.47
C LEU A 53 0.19 8.60 0.14
N LEU A 54 0.11 8.67 1.46
CA LEU A 54 -1.14 8.63 2.22
C LEU A 54 -1.22 9.86 3.13
N ALA A 55 -2.25 10.68 2.93
CA ALA A 55 -2.60 11.70 3.90
C ALA A 55 -3.54 11.08 4.95
N ILE A 56 -3.13 11.13 6.24
CA ILE A 56 -3.99 10.74 7.36
C ILE A 56 -4.81 11.97 7.74
N SER A 57 -5.94 12.15 7.07
CA SER A 57 -6.72 13.39 7.16
C SER A 57 -7.83 13.34 8.22
N ASP A 58 -8.11 12.21 8.85
CA ASP A 58 -9.05 12.13 9.98
C ASP A 58 -8.35 12.66 11.25
N GLY A 59 -8.77 13.83 11.73
CA GLY A 59 -8.22 14.43 12.94
C GLY A 59 -8.36 13.62 14.24
N ARG A 60 -9.12 12.53 14.21
CA ARG A 60 -9.23 11.59 15.34
C ARG A 60 -8.18 10.48 15.28
N HIS A 61 -7.55 10.29 14.14
CA HIS A 61 -6.54 9.26 13.99
C HIS A 61 -5.30 9.65 14.80
N PRO A 62 -4.71 8.75 15.61
CA PRO A 62 -3.55 9.07 16.47
C PRO A 62 -2.32 9.53 15.70
N TRP A 63 -2.23 9.24 14.42
CA TRP A 63 -1.15 9.68 13.55
C TRP A 63 -1.53 10.88 12.67
N HIS A 64 -2.68 11.51 12.91
CA HIS A 64 -3.04 12.72 12.18
C HIS A 64 -2.06 13.84 12.48
N ASP A 65 -1.55 14.47 11.43
CA ASP A 65 -0.66 15.62 11.53
C ASP A 65 -0.79 16.45 10.24
N GLU A 66 -1.27 17.67 10.36
CA GLU A 66 -1.41 18.60 9.23
C GLU A 66 -0.06 18.98 8.60
N GLN A 67 1.03 18.81 9.34
CA GLN A 67 2.39 19.11 8.89
C GLN A 67 3.12 17.89 8.32
N ALA A 68 2.39 16.78 8.10
CA ALA A 68 2.98 15.56 7.58
C ALA A 68 2.08 14.87 6.55
N VAL A 69 2.72 14.08 5.72
CA VAL A 69 2.09 13.00 4.95
C VAL A 69 2.83 11.70 5.24
N HIS A 70 2.21 10.60 4.95
CA HIS A 70 2.82 9.29 5.14
C HIS A 70 3.22 8.68 3.81
N VAL A 71 4.27 7.89 3.85
CA VAL A 71 4.72 7.04 2.74
C VAL A 71 4.53 5.61 3.17
N VAL A 72 3.71 4.88 2.44
CA VAL A 72 3.46 3.46 2.67
C VAL A 72 4.09 2.68 1.52
N GLY A 73 5.00 1.79 1.82
CA GLY A 73 5.73 1.01 0.82
C GLY A 73 5.53 -0.49 0.99
N ALA A 74 5.43 -1.19 -0.12
CA ALA A 74 5.44 -2.65 -0.12
C ALA A 74 6.77 -3.19 0.42
N THR A 75 6.72 -4.26 1.20
CA THR A 75 7.91 -4.87 1.78
C THR A 75 8.11 -6.30 1.32
N SER A 76 9.34 -6.67 1.00
CA SER A 76 9.74 -8.06 0.78
C SER A 76 10.25 -8.69 2.09
N SER A 77 9.45 -8.58 3.14
CA SER A 77 9.79 -9.09 4.47
C SER A 77 9.65 -10.62 4.60
N GLY A 78 9.24 -11.31 3.54
CA GLY A 78 8.87 -12.74 3.60
C GLY A 78 7.54 -12.98 4.30
N ARG A 79 6.80 -11.94 4.68
CA ARG A 79 5.48 -12.03 5.30
C ARG A 79 4.43 -11.26 4.50
N GLN A 80 3.29 -11.89 4.32
CA GLN A 80 2.14 -11.28 3.67
C GLN A 80 1.48 -10.25 4.60
N HIS A 81 0.79 -9.28 4.01
CA HIS A 81 -0.03 -8.30 4.71
C HIS A 81 0.73 -7.34 5.64
N TRP A 82 2.01 -7.08 5.34
CA TRP A 82 2.79 -6.05 6.01
C TRP A 82 3.35 -5.06 5.00
N ALA A 83 3.25 -3.79 5.31
CA ALA A 83 3.87 -2.67 4.60
C ALA A 83 4.80 -1.90 5.53
N ALA A 84 5.69 -1.10 4.96
CA ALA A 84 6.47 -0.14 5.72
C ALA A 84 5.76 1.22 5.70
N LEU A 85 5.69 1.89 6.86
CA LEU A 85 5.09 3.20 7.05
C LEU A 85 6.15 4.19 7.53
N PHE A 86 6.27 5.31 6.86
CA PHE A 86 7.13 6.40 7.26
C PHE A 86 6.35 7.71 7.26
N ARG A 87 6.68 8.58 8.18
CA ARG A 87 6.21 9.96 8.23
C ARG A 87 7.13 10.85 7.37
N VAL A 88 6.56 11.77 6.63
CA VAL A 88 7.27 12.80 5.88
C VAL A 88 6.87 14.16 6.43
N ALA A 89 7.76 14.83 7.11
CA ALA A 89 7.54 16.18 7.59
C ALA A 89 7.47 17.16 6.41
N LEU A 90 6.33 17.79 6.19
CA LEU A 90 6.10 18.64 5.02
C LEU A 90 7.02 19.87 4.95
N PRO A 91 7.36 20.55 6.05
CA PRO A 91 8.25 21.71 5.99
C PRO A 91 9.65 21.36 5.46
N THR A 92 10.21 20.25 5.91
CA THR A 92 11.59 19.83 5.61
C THR A 92 11.68 18.74 4.54
N LEU A 93 10.60 18.04 4.25
CA LEU A 93 10.53 16.85 3.42
C LEU A 93 11.44 15.70 3.91
N THR A 94 11.69 15.66 5.21
CA THR A 94 12.45 14.57 5.85
C THR A 94 11.57 13.33 6.02
N ILE A 95 12.15 12.14 5.76
CA ILE A 95 11.51 10.85 6.01
C ILE A 95 12.02 10.33 7.35
N GLU A 96 11.10 9.95 8.21
CA GLU A 96 11.37 9.43 9.54
C GLU A 96 10.38 8.31 9.91
N PRO A 97 10.71 7.41 10.85
CA PRO A 97 9.74 6.49 11.40
C PRO A 97 8.53 7.24 11.97
N GLN A 98 7.33 6.67 11.84
CA GLN A 98 6.17 7.21 12.52
C GLN A 98 6.33 7.00 14.04
N PRO A 99 6.22 8.04 14.88
CA PRO A 99 6.21 7.81 16.32
C PRO A 99 4.91 7.09 16.73
N ALA A 100 5.04 6.04 17.53
CA ALA A 100 3.91 5.44 18.21
C ALA A 100 3.40 6.38 19.33
N PRO A 101 2.19 6.17 19.86
CA PRO A 101 1.68 6.95 21.00
C PRO A 101 2.59 6.89 22.24
N THR A 102 3.43 5.87 22.37
CA THR A 102 4.46 5.72 23.41
C THR A 102 5.74 6.51 23.13
N GLY A 103 5.87 7.13 21.96
CA GLY A 103 7.08 7.81 21.50
C GLY A 103 8.11 6.92 20.81
N GLU A 104 7.93 5.60 20.82
CA GLU A 104 8.81 4.67 20.14
C GLU A 104 8.66 4.75 18.61
N PRO A 105 9.75 4.54 17.83
CA PRO A 105 9.67 4.55 16.39
C PRO A 105 8.83 3.36 15.89
N TRP A 106 7.91 3.62 14.99
CA TRP A 106 7.05 2.61 14.36
C TRP A 106 7.21 2.65 12.84
N VAL A 107 7.46 1.52 12.23
CA VAL A 107 7.63 1.45 10.76
C VAL A 107 6.78 0.36 10.11
N TRP A 108 6.06 -0.44 10.88
CA TRP A 108 5.30 -1.56 10.35
C TRP A 108 3.81 -1.28 10.35
N LEU A 109 3.16 -1.48 9.21
CA LEU A 109 1.72 -1.33 9.03
C LEU A 109 1.14 -2.68 8.63
N PRO A 110 0.17 -3.24 9.40
CA PRO A 110 -0.61 -4.37 8.94
C PRO A 110 -1.49 -3.88 7.78
N LEU A 111 -1.16 -4.29 6.56
CA LEU A 111 -1.84 -3.84 5.36
C LEU A 111 -2.15 -5.01 4.45
N PRO A 112 -3.42 -5.28 4.14
CA PRO A 112 -3.78 -6.31 3.18
C PRO A 112 -3.09 -6.07 1.84
N GLY A 113 -2.35 -7.07 1.35
CA GLY A 113 -1.56 -6.93 0.13
C GLY A 113 -0.23 -6.18 0.27
N GLY A 114 0.15 -5.73 1.47
CA GLY A 114 1.35 -4.92 1.72
C GLY A 114 2.70 -5.57 1.37
N HIS A 115 2.72 -6.85 1.02
CA HIS A 115 3.89 -7.58 0.52
C HIS A 115 4.12 -7.41 -0.98
N ASP A 116 3.17 -6.84 -1.70
CA ASP A 116 3.24 -6.55 -3.12
C ASP A 116 2.70 -5.14 -3.39
N LYS A 117 2.66 -4.70 -4.63
CA LYS A 117 2.11 -3.39 -4.96
C LYS A 117 0.63 -3.32 -4.62
N PHE A 118 0.27 -2.25 -3.96
CA PHE A 118 -1.10 -1.90 -3.57
C PHE A 118 -1.37 -0.43 -3.90
N ASP A 119 -2.61 -0.03 -3.77
CA ASP A 119 -3.00 1.37 -3.71
C ASP A 119 -3.89 1.60 -2.49
N VAL A 120 -3.66 2.70 -1.78
CA VAL A 120 -4.36 3.06 -0.55
C VAL A 120 -4.71 4.55 -0.54
N PHE A 121 -5.93 4.90 -0.12
CA PHE A 121 -6.35 6.28 0.03
C PHE A 121 -7.35 6.44 1.19
N TYR A 122 -7.48 7.66 1.69
CA TYR A 122 -8.52 8.05 2.61
C TYR A 122 -9.72 8.65 1.87
N ASP A 123 -10.91 8.14 2.14
CA ASP A 123 -12.17 8.65 1.59
C ASP A 123 -12.91 9.46 2.65
N ALA A 124 -12.86 10.78 2.56
CA ALA A 124 -13.48 11.67 3.54
C ALA A 124 -15.00 11.47 3.72
N PRO A 125 -15.80 11.20 2.66
CA PRO A 125 -17.22 10.93 2.83
C PRO A 125 -17.55 9.69 3.67
N SER A 126 -16.81 8.61 3.50
CA SER A 126 -16.99 7.39 4.32
C SER A 126 -16.18 7.41 5.60
N ARG A 127 -15.25 8.37 5.75
CA ARG A 127 -14.30 8.49 6.87
C ARG A 127 -13.47 7.22 7.07
N ALA A 128 -13.12 6.57 5.98
CA ALA A 128 -12.41 5.30 5.98
C ALA A 128 -11.24 5.30 5.00
N TYR A 129 -10.26 4.48 5.31
CA TYR A 129 -9.18 4.13 4.41
C TYR A 129 -9.62 2.95 3.55
N TRP A 130 -9.24 2.99 2.29
CA TRP A 130 -9.54 1.96 1.32
C TRP A 130 -8.23 1.47 0.70
N VAL A 131 -8.06 0.16 0.63
CA VAL A 131 -6.88 -0.45 0.02
C VAL A 131 -7.28 -1.49 -1.00
N ALA A 132 -6.61 -1.48 -2.15
CA ALA A 132 -6.61 -2.59 -3.09
C ALA A 132 -5.21 -3.20 -3.17
N GLY A 133 -5.12 -4.50 -3.13
CA GLY A 133 -3.85 -5.23 -3.16
C GLY A 133 -4.02 -6.69 -3.52
N ALA A 134 -2.90 -7.37 -3.66
CA ALA A 134 -2.90 -8.80 -3.90
C ALA A 134 -3.52 -9.55 -2.70
N ARG A 135 -4.54 -10.35 -2.98
CA ARG A 135 -5.19 -11.18 -1.97
C ARG A 135 -4.37 -12.46 -1.80
N GLY A 136 -3.73 -12.61 -0.66
CA GLY A 136 -3.07 -13.85 -0.27
C GLY A 136 -4.05 -15.04 -0.27
N VAL A 137 -3.53 -16.23 -0.41
CA VAL A 137 -4.31 -17.46 -0.29
C VAL A 137 -4.44 -17.81 1.19
N PRO A 138 -5.65 -17.90 1.77
CA PRO A 138 -5.81 -18.31 3.15
C PRO A 138 -5.16 -19.68 3.40
N GLY A 139 -4.40 -19.80 4.49
CA GLY A 139 -3.82 -21.06 4.92
C GLY A 139 -2.43 -21.39 4.39
N LEU A 140 -1.81 -20.55 3.57
CA LEU A 140 -0.42 -20.76 3.18
C LEU A 140 0.56 -20.21 4.25
N PRO A 141 1.64 -20.97 4.56
CA PRO A 141 2.64 -20.49 5.51
C PRO A 141 3.28 -19.19 5.03
N LEU A 142 3.37 -18.21 5.90
CA LEU A 142 3.89 -16.87 5.66
C LEU A 142 5.39 -16.81 5.29
N GLY A 143 6.08 -17.92 5.11
CA GLY A 143 7.53 -17.96 5.18
C GLY A 143 8.30 -18.16 3.87
N ARG A 144 7.69 -18.47 2.74
CA ARG A 144 8.44 -18.84 1.53
C ARG A 144 7.90 -18.37 0.18
N GLU A 145 6.91 -17.49 0.13
CA GLU A 145 6.07 -17.37 -1.08
C GLU A 145 5.97 -15.99 -1.71
N VAL A 146 6.93 -15.12 -1.50
CA VAL A 146 7.03 -13.85 -2.26
C VAL A 146 7.21 -14.12 -3.78
N ASP A 147 7.63 -15.32 -4.15
CA ASP A 147 7.75 -15.75 -5.55
C ASP A 147 6.64 -16.69 -6.04
N GLN A 148 5.62 -16.98 -5.22
CA GLN A 148 4.57 -17.88 -5.67
C GLN A 148 3.49 -17.18 -6.48
N PRO A 149 3.18 -17.72 -7.68
CA PRO A 149 2.20 -17.15 -8.59
C PRO A 149 0.77 -17.07 -8.04
N GLN A 150 0.50 -17.77 -6.96
CA GLN A 150 -0.86 -17.90 -6.42
C GLN A 150 -1.36 -16.63 -5.71
N GLY A 151 -0.48 -15.86 -5.07
CA GLY A 151 -0.83 -14.59 -4.42
C GLY A 151 -1.20 -13.48 -5.41
N LEU A 152 -0.70 -13.55 -6.64
CA LEU A 152 -0.93 -12.56 -7.69
C LEU A 152 -2.18 -12.81 -8.54
N ARG A 153 -3.12 -13.65 -8.10
CA ARG A 153 -4.28 -14.03 -8.92
C ARG A 153 -5.57 -13.31 -8.58
N ARG A 154 -5.58 -12.56 -7.51
CA ARG A 154 -6.78 -11.84 -7.07
C ARG A 154 -6.41 -10.50 -6.51
N ILE A 155 -7.13 -9.47 -6.91
CA ILE A 155 -7.08 -8.17 -6.26
C ILE A 155 -8.29 -8.06 -5.35
N GLY A 156 -8.03 -7.92 -4.06
CA GLY A 156 -9.05 -7.65 -3.05
C GLY A 156 -9.21 -6.15 -2.82
N LEU A 157 -10.33 -5.79 -2.24
CA LEU A 157 -10.62 -4.46 -1.70
C LEU A 157 -10.96 -4.60 -0.22
N TRP A 158 -10.33 -3.78 0.60
CA TRP A 158 -10.56 -3.72 2.05
C TRP A 158 -10.79 -2.29 2.47
N THR A 159 -11.43 -2.13 3.63
CA THR A 159 -11.65 -0.85 4.29
C THR A 159 -11.21 -0.91 5.74
N SER A 160 -10.81 0.25 6.28
CA SER A 160 -10.38 0.42 7.66
C SER A 160 -10.69 1.84 8.13
N ASP A 161 -11.04 2.03 9.38
CA ASP A 161 -11.17 3.34 10.01
C ASP A 161 -9.89 3.78 10.75
N ASN A 162 -8.96 2.84 11.00
CA ASN A 162 -7.80 3.03 11.88
C ASN A 162 -6.45 2.56 11.30
N LEU A 163 -6.40 2.08 10.06
CA LEU A 163 -5.22 1.53 9.39
C LEU A 163 -4.63 0.25 10.01
N ALA A 164 -5.21 -0.25 11.09
CA ALA A 164 -4.73 -1.44 11.80
C ALA A 164 -5.63 -2.66 11.59
N GLU A 165 -6.93 -2.43 11.57
CA GLU A 165 -7.95 -3.46 11.39
C GLU A 165 -8.61 -3.26 10.03
N TRP A 166 -8.71 -4.32 9.24
CA TRP A 166 -9.16 -4.26 7.87
C TRP A 166 -10.30 -5.23 7.60
N ASP A 167 -11.42 -4.68 7.17
CA ASP A 167 -12.57 -5.45 6.72
C ASP A 167 -12.50 -5.73 5.22
N THR A 168 -12.73 -6.97 4.84
CA THR A 168 -12.85 -7.34 3.42
C THR A 168 -14.15 -6.81 2.85
N VAL A 169 -14.08 -6.12 1.73
CA VAL A 169 -15.28 -5.58 1.04
C VAL A 169 -15.62 -6.39 -0.20
N ALA A 170 -14.64 -6.65 -1.05
CA ALA A 170 -14.88 -7.34 -2.33
C ALA A 170 -13.59 -7.96 -2.89
N THR A 171 -13.77 -8.87 -3.84
CA THR A 171 -12.74 -9.18 -4.84
C THR A 171 -13.03 -8.32 -6.07
N LEU A 172 -12.12 -7.41 -6.41
CA LEU A 172 -12.28 -6.53 -7.57
C LEU A 172 -12.12 -7.32 -8.87
N VAL A 173 -11.14 -8.18 -8.92
CA VAL A 173 -10.87 -9.06 -10.06
C VAL A 173 -10.20 -10.35 -9.60
N ALA A 174 -10.62 -11.45 -10.21
CA ALA A 174 -9.98 -12.76 -10.07
C ALA A 174 -9.37 -13.18 -11.41
N GLY A 175 -8.26 -13.87 -11.34
CA GLY A 175 -7.62 -14.54 -12.46
C GLY A 175 -7.77 -16.05 -12.37
N GLY A 176 -7.41 -16.72 -13.45
CA GLY A 176 -7.35 -18.18 -13.54
C GLY A 176 -5.97 -18.73 -13.18
N ASP A 177 -5.71 -19.95 -13.60
CA ASP A 177 -4.42 -20.62 -13.40
C ASP A 177 -3.36 -20.18 -14.41
N GLY A 178 -2.11 -20.42 -14.08
CA GLY A 178 -0.95 -20.10 -14.91
C GLY A 178 -0.65 -18.60 -15.05
N PRO A 179 0.32 -18.24 -15.91
CA PRO A 179 0.76 -16.87 -16.11
C PRO A 179 -0.33 -15.92 -16.63
N ALA A 180 -1.25 -16.44 -17.46
CA ALA A 180 -2.40 -15.66 -17.96
C ALA A 180 -3.36 -15.22 -16.85
N GLY A 181 -3.40 -15.96 -15.74
CA GLY A 181 -4.24 -15.67 -14.58
C GLY A 181 -3.74 -14.61 -13.63
N VAL A 182 -2.53 -14.09 -13.84
CA VAL A 182 -1.93 -13.05 -12.96
C VAL A 182 -2.73 -11.76 -12.98
N ARG A 183 -2.94 -11.18 -11.79
CA ARG A 183 -3.56 -9.87 -11.54
C ARG A 183 -2.74 -9.16 -10.49
N CYS A 184 -2.16 -8.03 -10.82
CA CYS A 184 -1.24 -7.31 -9.93
C CYS A 184 -1.30 -5.79 -10.17
N ASP A 185 -0.60 -5.04 -9.36
CA ASP A 185 -0.40 -3.61 -9.47
C ASP A 185 -1.72 -2.83 -9.60
N PRO A 186 -2.63 -2.94 -8.64
CA PRO A 186 -3.86 -2.19 -8.67
C PRO A 186 -3.62 -0.69 -8.50
N ALA A 187 -4.49 0.12 -9.10
CA ALA A 187 -4.65 1.53 -8.79
C ALA A 187 -6.15 1.86 -8.70
N LEU A 188 -6.50 2.77 -7.80
CA LEU A 188 -7.86 3.16 -7.46
C LEU A 188 -8.10 4.64 -7.75
N ALA A 189 -9.32 4.96 -8.16
CA ALA A 189 -9.79 6.34 -8.26
C ALA A 189 -11.27 6.42 -7.89
N VAL A 190 -11.65 7.47 -7.18
CA VAL A 190 -13.05 7.75 -6.86
C VAL A 190 -13.69 8.56 -8.00
N ALA A 191 -14.82 8.08 -8.51
CA ALA A 191 -15.62 8.74 -9.53
C ALA A 191 -17.06 8.92 -9.03
N GLY A 192 -17.32 10.03 -8.35
CA GLY A 192 -18.59 10.27 -7.68
C GLY A 192 -18.81 9.29 -6.51
N ASN A 193 -19.84 8.45 -6.61
CA ASN A 193 -20.13 7.41 -5.62
C ASN A 193 -19.48 6.06 -5.92
N ASP A 194 -18.77 5.96 -7.01
CA ASP A 194 -18.20 4.72 -7.48
C ASP A 194 -16.70 4.70 -7.34
N LEU A 195 -16.15 3.51 -7.17
CA LEU A 195 -14.72 3.25 -7.21
C LEU A 195 -14.35 2.68 -8.59
N VAL A 196 -13.47 3.36 -9.28
CA VAL A 196 -12.86 2.87 -10.52
C VAL A 196 -11.51 2.25 -10.16
N TRP A 197 -11.21 1.12 -10.77
CA TRP A 197 -9.93 0.46 -10.57
C TRP A 197 -9.30 0.04 -11.90
N VAL A 198 -8.00 -0.02 -11.91
CA VAL A 198 -7.20 -0.61 -12.97
C VAL A 198 -6.18 -1.56 -12.35
N CYS A 199 -5.78 -2.58 -13.09
CA CYS A 199 -4.66 -3.43 -12.70
C CYS A 199 -3.93 -4.00 -13.91
N ARG A 200 -2.70 -4.44 -13.70
CA ARG A 200 -1.96 -5.20 -14.69
C ARG A 200 -2.42 -6.65 -14.67
N ALA A 201 -2.43 -7.29 -15.84
CA ALA A 201 -2.88 -8.67 -15.99
C ALA A 201 -2.00 -9.47 -16.95
N GLY A 202 -1.83 -10.73 -16.66
CA GLY A 202 -1.33 -11.70 -17.63
C GLY A 202 -2.30 -11.86 -18.81
N GLY A 203 -1.78 -12.20 -19.96
CA GLY A 203 -2.52 -12.53 -21.17
C GLY A 203 -2.08 -13.86 -21.76
N GLU A 204 -2.66 -14.24 -22.87
CA GLU A 204 -2.37 -15.52 -23.55
C GLU A 204 -0.89 -15.73 -23.90
N HIS A 205 -0.16 -14.64 -24.10
CA HIS A 205 1.27 -14.69 -24.44
C HIS A 205 2.21 -14.53 -23.24
N SER A 206 1.67 -14.41 -22.02
CA SER A 206 2.48 -14.35 -20.80
C SER A 206 3.14 -15.68 -20.52
N ARG A 207 4.47 -15.69 -20.47
CA ARG A 207 5.29 -16.90 -20.27
C ARG A 207 5.56 -17.18 -18.79
N ASN A 208 5.50 -16.14 -17.99
CA ASN A 208 5.73 -16.22 -16.56
C ASN A 208 4.87 -15.17 -15.83
N VAL A 209 4.82 -15.25 -14.50
CA VAL A 209 3.98 -14.41 -13.63
C VAL A 209 4.38 -12.93 -13.59
N ARG A 210 5.54 -12.57 -14.10
CA ARG A 210 6.01 -11.17 -14.17
C ARG A 210 5.70 -10.52 -15.52
N GLU A 211 5.33 -11.32 -16.51
CA GLU A 211 4.93 -10.82 -17.84
C GLU A 211 3.43 -10.47 -17.83
N THR A 212 3.14 -9.23 -17.57
CA THR A 212 1.78 -8.71 -17.69
C THR A 212 1.63 -7.95 -18.99
N THR A 213 0.79 -8.47 -19.88
CA THR A 213 0.62 -7.97 -21.24
C THR A 213 -0.70 -7.24 -21.46
N ARG A 214 -1.55 -7.16 -20.42
CA ARG A 214 -2.86 -6.52 -20.46
C ARG A 214 -3.05 -5.56 -19.29
N ILE A 215 -3.91 -4.58 -19.50
CA ILE A 215 -4.49 -3.73 -18.47
C ILE A 215 -5.98 -4.10 -18.37
N LEU A 216 -6.42 -4.42 -17.17
CA LEU A 216 -7.84 -4.56 -16.87
C LEU A 216 -8.31 -3.34 -16.10
N CYS A 217 -9.55 -2.96 -16.33
CA CYS A 217 -10.21 -1.91 -15.56
C CYS A 217 -11.63 -2.33 -15.22
N GLY A 218 -12.18 -1.72 -14.20
CA GLY A 218 -13.55 -1.97 -13.78
C GLY A 218 -14.07 -0.86 -12.86
N ARG A 219 -15.34 -1.00 -12.52
CA ARG A 219 -16.05 -0.04 -11.68
C ARG A 219 -16.84 -0.79 -10.61
N LEU A 220 -16.75 -0.34 -9.38
CA LEU A 220 -17.52 -0.82 -8.26
C LEU A 220 -18.55 0.25 -7.89
N PRO A 221 -19.83 0.10 -8.25
CA PRO A 221 -20.85 1.10 -7.98
C PRO A 221 -21.12 1.21 -6.48
N ASN A 222 -21.36 2.43 -6.01
CA ASN A 222 -21.75 2.73 -4.63
C ASN A 222 -20.86 2.04 -3.59
N PHE A 223 -19.55 2.06 -3.78
CA PHE A 223 -18.59 1.31 -2.95
C PHE A 223 -18.71 1.60 -1.45
N ARG A 224 -19.09 2.84 -1.07
CA ARG A 224 -19.28 3.26 0.34
C ARG A 224 -20.46 2.60 1.03
N ALA A 225 -21.46 2.15 0.29
CA ALA A 225 -22.67 1.52 0.84
C ALA A 225 -22.51 0.00 1.01
N ARG A 226 -21.35 -0.56 0.68
CA ARG A 226 -21.14 -2.00 0.80
C ARG A 226 -20.78 -2.36 2.25
N PRO A 227 -21.52 -3.28 2.89
CA PRO A 227 -21.09 -3.82 4.16
C PRO A 227 -19.77 -4.58 3.98
N ALA A 228 -18.97 -4.67 5.04
CA ALA A 228 -17.87 -5.61 5.10
C ALA A 228 -18.39 -7.02 4.76
N ALA A 229 -17.64 -7.77 3.96
CA ALA A 229 -17.99 -9.16 3.70
C ALA A 229 -17.82 -9.98 4.98
N PRO A 230 -18.75 -10.89 5.30
CA PRO A 230 -18.67 -11.75 6.47
C PRO A 230 -17.43 -12.64 6.49
#